data_348f5c7cd39c804c43fa3ef38d9d74d3
#
_entry.id   348f5c7cd39c804c43fa3ef38d9d74d3
#
_cell.length_a   1.000
_cell.length_b   1.000
_cell.length_c   1.000
_cell.angle_alpha   90.00
_cell.angle_beta   90.00
_cell.angle_gamma   90.00
#
_symmetry.space_group_name_H-M   'P 1'
#
loop_
_entity.id
_entity.type
_entity.pdbx_description
1 polymer ?
#
loop_
_entity_poly.entity_id
_entity_poly.type
_entity_poly.pdbx_seq_one_letter_code
_entity_poly.pdbx_strand_id
1 'polypeptide(L)'
;MKNQLRSEYITRRLFWSMLVIIFSLLFICIPLTIDSYRTYKKTDLALTEISALRNMAELTNMISRERGPSNKVMSSTTEEFAQNLRELIEFRKSVDKHIAETVDILNKAGLSADAENVSKNVVHSLEQGRQAIDGYIAIPRSKRTSIQLDRSIQKMFAAWDSAHQVLKNVISHSVGKNTVISDYYTLILILTDLRDQAGRLASNIIAAVTFQEKIPEENLARSLQTQYQAYYLWDLINSIQQDKYRTPQYLRLHGEVKTEFLEKAIPMVKTLINESIKNQPYSMTGTQLTEQIVDKFLTVVNLQDFLLDHSVKTAEEVRSKAWKKFILTLSVSVISVFTAIFTMVYARYKVFTPNPGTQSDFKACRSSRCSYPVLRYSLSTLAI
;
A
#
# COMPACT_ATOMS: atom_id res chain seq x y z
N MET A 1 -40.65 49.30 40.57
CA MET A 1 -40.90 49.05 39.16
C MET A 1 -39.69 49.32 38.24
N LYS A 2 -39.05 50.51 38.22
CA LYS A 2 -37.87 50.78 37.36
C LYS A 2 -36.67 49.83 37.52
N ASN A 3 -36.35 49.39 38.72
CA ASN A 3 -35.21 48.49 38.97
C ASN A 3 -35.49 47.02 38.58
N GLN A 4 -36.69 46.56 38.63
CA GLN A 4 -37.11 45.21 38.16
C GLN A 4 -37.03 45.12 36.62
N LEU A 5 -37.58 46.13 35.92
CA LEU A 5 -37.51 46.22 34.47
C LEU A 5 -36.08 46.29 33.94
N ARG A 6 -35.16 46.96 34.68
CA ARG A 6 -33.72 47.02 34.35
C ARG A 6 -33.02 45.72 34.58
N SER A 7 -33.38 44.96 35.60
CA SER A 7 -32.84 43.63 35.88
C SER A 7 -33.27 42.62 34.79
N GLU A 8 -34.55 42.59 34.40
CA GLU A 8 -35.06 41.73 33.33
C GLU A 8 -34.41 42.02 31.97
N TYR A 9 -34.18 43.31 31.67
CA TYR A 9 -33.51 43.69 30.44
C TYR A 9 -32.06 43.25 30.39
N ILE A 10 -31.28 43.36 31.48
CA ILE A 10 -29.90 42.90 31.57
C ILE A 10 -29.84 41.35 31.44
N THR A 11 -30.71 40.67 32.13
CA THR A 11 -30.86 39.20 32.07
C THR A 11 -31.09 38.70 30.66
N ARG A 12 -32.01 39.36 29.93
CA ARG A 12 -32.34 38.98 28.56
C ARG A 12 -31.18 39.24 27.60
N ARG A 13 -30.42 40.36 27.77
CA ARG A 13 -29.19 40.62 26.98
C ARG A 13 -28.09 39.61 27.24
N LEU A 14 -27.82 39.25 28.48
CA LEU A 14 -26.83 38.24 28.84
C LEU A 14 -27.21 36.88 28.27
N PHE A 15 -28.49 36.52 28.32
CA PHE A 15 -28.93 35.24 27.72
C PHE A 15 -28.70 35.24 26.21
N TRP A 16 -29.04 36.29 25.48
CA TRP A 16 -28.78 36.36 24.06
C TRP A 16 -27.29 36.36 23.71
N SER A 17 -26.45 37.04 24.48
CA SER A 17 -24.98 37.00 24.26
C SER A 17 -24.39 35.62 24.48
N MET A 18 -24.85 34.89 25.49
CA MET A 18 -24.42 33.50 25.71
C MET A 18 -24.87 32.56 24.57
N LEU A 19 -26.06 32.75 24.07
CA LEU A 19 -26.61 31.98 22.95
C LEU A 19 -25.80 32.25 21.66
N VAL A 20 -25.40 33.49 21.41
CA VAL A 20 -24.52 33.84 20.28
C VAL A 20 -23.17 33.17 20.43
N ILE A 21 -22.57 33.11 21.64
CA ILE A 21 -21.32 32.42 21.90
C ILE A 21 -21.43 30.90 21.60
N ILE A 22 -22.53 30.27 22.03
CA ILE A 22 -22.76 28.85 21.77
C ILE A 22 -22.89 28.59 20.26
N PHE A 23 -23.65 29.42 19.55
CA PHE A 23 -23.76 29.29 18.08
C PHE A 23 -22.43 29.52 17.37
N SER A 24 -21.61 30.46 17.82
CA SER A 24 -20.28 30.72 17.27
C SER A 24 -19.35 29.53 17.50
N LEU A 25 -19.38 28.92 18.69
CA LEU A 25 -18.64 27.69 18.98
C LEU A 25 -19.07 26.52 18.09
N LEU A 26 -20.37 26.29 17.94
CA LEU A 26 -20.90 25.25 17.07
C LEU A 26 -20.50 25.48 15.61
N PHE A 27 -20.56 26.73 15.14
CA PHE A 27 -20.17 27.11 13.78
C PHE A 27 -18.70 26.83 13.48
N ILE A 28 -17.82 26.88 14.47
CA ILE A 28 -16.40 26.54 14.32
C ILE A 28 -16.16 25.05 14.54
N CYS A 29 -16.73 24.45 15.59
CA CYS A 29 -16.45 23.08 16.00
C CYS A 29 -16.99 22.04 14.99
N ILE A 30 -18.18 22.26 14.43
CA ILE A 30 -18.81 21.31 13.51
C ILE A 30 -17.97 21.15 12.22
N PRO A 31 -17.60 22.21 11.49
CA PRO A 31 -16.77 22.08 10.29
C PRO A 31 -15.41 21.45 10.58
N LEU A 32 -14.74 21.81 11.67
CA LEU A 32 -13.45 21.22 12.06
C LEU A 32 -13.55 19.71 12.33
N THR A 33 -14.61 19.29 13.03
CA THR A 33 -14.84 17.87 13.31
C THR A 33 -15.15 17.09 12.04
N ILE A 34 -15.99 17.65 11.16
CA ILE A 34 -16.30 17.04 9.86
C ILE A 34 -15.05 16.94 8.98
N ASP A 35 -14.22 17.96 8.92
CA ASP A 35 -12.97 17.93 8.14
C ASP A 35 -11.99 16.90 8.67
N SER A 36 -11.81 16.84 9.99
CA SER A 36 -10.96 15.82 10.63
C SER A 36 -11.49 14.40 10.39
N TYR A 37 -12.81 14.20 10.42
CA TYR A 37 -13.42 12.91 10.08
C TYR A 37 -13.23 12.55 8.61
N ARG A 38 -13.43 13.49 7.69
CA ARG A 38 -13.18 13.28 6.25
C ARG A 38 -11.73 12.93 5.98
N THR A 39 -10.79 13.59 6.66
CA THR A 39 -9.36 13.28 6.56
C THR A 39 -9.07 11.87 7.05
N TYR A 40 -9.61 11.47 8.20
CA TYR A 40 -9.49 10.08 8.69
C TYR A 40 -10.05 9.08 7.68
N LYS A 41 -11.26 9.31 7.15
CA LYS A 41 -11.87 8.40 6.15
C LYS A 41 -11.04 8.28 4.87
N LYS A 42 -10.44 9.38 4.40
CA LYS A 42 -9.54 9.34 3.23
C LYS A 42 -8.29 8.52 3.51
N THR A 43 -7.69 8.63 4.69
CA THR A 43 -6.51 7.86 5.05
C THR A 43 -6.81 6.39 5.32
N ASP A 44 -7.99 6.07 5.82
CA ASP A 44 -8.49 4.69 6.00
C ASP A 44 -8.69 3.99 4.65
N LEU A 45 -9.30 4.69 3.69
CA LEU A 45 -9.44 4.20 2.32
C LEU A 45 -8.07 3.99 1.65
N ALA A 46 -7.14 4.93 1.82
CA ALA A 46 -5.79 4.82 1.28
C ALA A 46 -5.02 3.60 1.81
N LEU A 47 -5.19 3.24 3.10
CA LEU A 47 -4.61 2.03 3.65
C LEU A 47 -5.20 0.76 3.01
N THR A 48 -6.50 0.75 2.75
CA THR A 48 -7.16 -0.37 2.07
C THR A 48 -6.68 -0.51 0.63
N GLU A 49 -6.53 0.61 -0.09
CA GLU A 49 -6.03 0.63 -1.46
C GLU A 49 -4.56 0.17 -1.57
N ILE A 50 -3.68 0.61 -0.66
CA ILE A 50 -2.27 0.17 -0.67
C ILE A 50 -2.13 -1.32 -0.30
N SER A 51 -3.01 -1.82 0.57
CA SER A 51 -3.06 -3.24 0.90
C SER A 51 -3.51 -4.09 -0.30
N ALA A 52 -4.48 -3.62 -1.07
CA ALA A 52 -4.91 -4.26 -2.32
C ALA A 52 -3.79 -4.24 -3.37
N LEU A 53 -3.09 -3.11 -3.52
CA LEU A 53 -1.94 -3.00 -4.39
C LEU A 53 -0.83 -3.98 -4.01
N ARG A 54 -0.50 -4.06 -2.71
CA ARG A 54 0.51 -5.00 -2.20
C ARG A 54 0.18 -6.44 -2.61
N ASN A 55 -1.05 -6.88 -2.34
CA ASN A 55 -1.46 -8.25 -2.65
C ASN A 55 -1.46 -8.52 -4.16
N MET A 56 -1.88 -7.56 -4.98
CA MET A 56 -1.86 -7.71 -6.43
C MET A 56 -0.42 -7.73 -6.99
N ALA A 57 0.49 -6.91 -6.47
CA ALA A 57 1.90 -6.92 -6.85
C ALA A 57 2.57 -8.25 -6.46
N GLU A 58 2.28 -8.76 -5.25
CA GLU A 58 2.76 -10.05 -4.78
C GLU A 58 2.23 -11.20 -5.63
N LEU A 59 0.93 -11.21 -5.98
CA LEU A 59 0.35 -12.20 -6.89
C LEU A 59 1.05 -12.18 -8.25
N THR A 60 1.26 -11.00 -8.83
CA THR A 60 1.96 -10.84 -10.11
C THR A 60 3.38 -11.41 -10.04
N ASN A 61 4.08 -11.18 -8.93
CA ASN A 61 5.39 -11.77 -8.66
C ASN A 61 5.35 -13.28 -8.51
N MET A 62 4.36 -13.83 -7.80
CA MET A 62 4.23 -15.27 -7.60
C MET A 62 3.97 -16.00 -8.93
N ILE A 63 3.12 -15.45 -9.80
CA ILE A 63 2.90 -15.97 -11.16
C ILE A 63 4.20 -15.96 -11.96
N SER A 64 4.97 -14.88 -11.90
CA SER A 64 6.29 -14.81 -12.53
C SER A 64 7.27 -15.85 -11.95
N ARG A 65 7.26 -16.06 -10.63
CA ARG A 65 8.15 -17.01 -9.94
C ARG A 65 7.80 -18.47 -10.23
N GLU A 66 6.55 -18.81 -10.56
CA GLU A 66 6.14 -20.17 -10.93
C GLU A 66 6.92 -20.69 -12.16
N ARG A 67 7.47 -19.79 -12.98
CA ARG A 67 8.36 -20.17 -14.11
C ARG A 67 9.65 -20.85 -13.64
N GLY A 68 10.17 -20.50 -12.45
CA GLY A 68 11.38 -21.13 -11.90
C GLY A 68 11.22 -22.65 -11.74
N PRO A 69 10.35 -23.13 -10.85
CA PRO A 69 10.09 -24.57 -10.73
C PRO A 69 9.56 -25.21 -12.03
N SER A 70 8.81 -24.47 -12.87
CA SER A 70 8.41 -24.97 -14.19
C SER A 70 9.60 -25.24 -15.11
N ASN A 71 10.55 -24.29 -15.18
CA ASN A 71 11.77 -24.44 -15.97
C ASN A 71 12.63 -25.59 -15.44
N LYS A 72 12.76 -25.73 -14.10
CA LYS A 72 13.50 -26.84 -13.46
C LYS A 72 12.92 -28.18 -13.87
N VAL A 73 11.60 -28.37 -13.77
CA VAL A 73 10.96 -29.64 -14.12
C VAL A 73 11.07 -29.95 -15.61
N MET A 74 10.96 -28.95 -16.48
CA MET A 74 11.07 -29.15 -17.94
C MET A 74 12.49 -29.47 -18.39
N SER A 75 13.51 -28.94 -17.72
CA SER A 75 14.93 -29.15 -18.01
C SER A 75 15.58 -30.30 -17.20
N SER A 76 14.84 -30.92 -16.26
CA SER A 76 15.36 -31.94 -15.33
C SER A 76 15.95 -33.16 -16.01
N THR A 77 16.95 -33.75 -15.39
CA THR A 77 17.35 -35.12 -15.63
C THR A 77 16.29 -36.11 -15.12
N THR A 78 16.43 -37.39 -15.43
CA THR A 78 15.49 -38.41 -14.95
C THR A 78 15.52 -38.53 -13.42
N GLU A 79 16.68 -38.33 -12.82
CA GLU A 79 16.92 -38.43 -11.38
C GLU A 79 16.29 -37.24 -10.62
N GLU A 80 16.39 -36.02 -11.16
CA GLU A 80 15.90 -34.80 -10.55
C GLU A 80 14.37 -34.59 -10.73
N PHE A 81 13.79 -35.25 -11.73
CA PHE A 81 12.42 -34.98 -12.19
C PHE A 81 11.38 -35.10 -11.06
N ALA A 82 11.42 -36.17 -10.30
CA ALA A 82 10.41 -36.40 -9.26
C ALA A 82 10.47 -35.37 -8.12
N GLN A 83 11.65 -34.88 -7.78
CA GLN A 83 11.83 -33.82 -6.80
C GLN A 83 11.35 -32.49 -7.35
N ASN A 84 11.79 -32.10 -8.54
CA ASN A 84 11.41 -30.82 -9.17
C ASN A 84 9.91 -30.76 -9.45
N LEU A 85 9.26 -31.88 -9.77
CA LEU A 85 7.80 -31.93 -9.92
C LEU A 85 7.07 -31.67 -8.59
N ARG A 86 7.57 -32.23 -7.48
CA ARG A 86 6.98 -31.94 -6.16
C ARG A 86 7.10 -30.45 -5.82
N GLU A 87 8.27 -29.83 -6.05
CA GLU A 87 8.50 -28.41 -5.83
C GLU A 87 7.51 -27.56 -6.66
N LEU A 88 7.30 -27.91 -7.94
CA LEU A 88 6.33 -27.23 -8.80
C LEU A 88 4.90 -27.33 -8.26
N ILE A 89 4.47 -28.53 -7.86
CA ILE A 89 3.10 -28.76 -7.34
C ILE A 89 2.87 -27.94 -6.07
N GLU A 90 3.83 -27.92 -5.13
CA GLU A 90 3.70 -27.13 -3.90
C GLU A 90 3.70 -25.62 -4.19
N PHE A 91 4.52 -25.16 -5.15
CA PHE A 91 4.53 -23.76 -5.54
C PHE A 91 3.19 -23.36 -6.16
N ARG A 92 2.60 -24.15 -7.05
CA ARG A 92 1.28 -23.93 -7.65
C ARG A 92 0.18 -23.79 -6.59
N LYS A 93 0.18 -24.66 -5.55
CA LYS A 93 -0.77 -24.54 -4.42
C LYS A 93 -0.64 -23.19 -3.71
N SER A 94 0.58 -22.70 -3.52
CA SER A 94 0.79 -21.39 -2.89
C SER A 94 0.28 -20.25 -3.75
N VAL A 95 0.46 -20.33 -5.07
CA VAL A 95 -0.09 -19.33 -6.03
C VAL A 95 -1.63 -19.36 -6.00
N ASP A 96 -2.24 -20.54 -6.02
CA ASP A 96 -3.71 -20.68 -6.00
C ASP A 96 -4.33 -20.10 -4.72
N LYS A 97 -3.68 -20.36 -3.57
CA LYS A 97 -4.08 -19.75 -2.30
C LYS A 97 -4.00 -18.23 -2.37
N HIS A 98 -2.90 -17.69 -2.89
CA HIS A 98 -2.70 -16.24 -2.98
C HIS A 98 -3.65 -15.57 -3.97
N ILE A 99 -4.06 -16.24 -5.03
CA ILE A 99 -5.13 -15.80 -5.94
C ILE A 99 -6.43 -15.58 -5.14
N ALA A 100 -6.84 -16.58 -4.34
CA ALA A 100 -8.07 -16.47 -3.55
C ALA A 100 -8.01 -15.32 -2.52
N GLU A 101 -6.87 -15.16 -1.83
CA GLU A 101 -6.63 -14.07 -0.89
C GLU A 101 -6.67 -12.70 -1.59
N THR A 102 -6.05 -12.57 -2.77
CA THR A 102 -6.03 -11.33 -3.55
C THR A 102 -7.43 -10.94 -4.02
N VAL A 103 -8.23 -11.90 -4.50
CA VAL A 103 -9.63 -11.65 -4.92
C VAL A 103 -10.47 -11.13 -3.74
N ASP A 104 -10.34 -11.73 -2.56
CA ASP A 104 -11.05 -11.28 -1.35
C ASP A 104 -10.64 -9.85 -0.95
N ILE A 105 -9.33 -9.55 -0.96
CA ILE A 105 -8.80 -8.22 -0.61
C ILE A 105 -9.23 -7.15 -1.62
N LEU A 106 -9.20 -7.44 -2.92
CA LEU A 106 -9.68 -6.53 -3.97
C LEU A 106 -11.19 -6.23 -3.79
N ASN A 107 -12.00 -7.23 -3.50
CA ASN A 107 -13.42 -7.03 -3.21
C ASN A 107 -13.65 -6.15 -1.97
N LYS A 108 -12.91 -6.38 -0.87
CA LYS A 108 -12.96 -5.55 0.34
C LYS A 108 -12.52 -4.11 0.09
N ALA A 109 -11.61 -3.91 -0.86
CA ALA A 109 -11.16 -2.58 -1.29
C ALA A 109 -12.14 -1.87 -2.24
N GLY A 110 -13.25 -2.52 -2.63
CA GLY A 110 -14.21 -1.95 -3.59
C GLY A 110 -13.74 -2.04 -5.06
N LEU A 111 -12.73 -2.88 -5.34
CA LEU A 111 -12.16 -3.12 -6.67
C LEU A 111 -12.71 -4.43 -7.28
N SER A 112 -14.03 -4.59 -7.26
CA SER A 112 -14.69 -5.84 -7.67
C SER A 112 -14.48 -6.19 -9.14
N ALA A 113 -14.34 -5.20 -10.04
CA ALA A 113 -14.02 -5.44 -11.44
C ALA A 113 -12.61 -6.04 -11.61
N ASP A 114 -11.64 -5.58 -10.82
CA ASP A 114 -10.28 -6.11 -10.83
C ASP A 114 -10.25 -7.51 -10.18
N ALA A 115 -11.02 -7.75 -9.12
CA ALA A 115 -11.20 -9.06 -8.52
C ALA A 115 -11.79 -10.08 -9.51
N GLU A 116 -12.78 -9.66 -10.31
CA GLU A 116 -13.35 -10.48 -11.37
C GLU A 116 -12.32 -10.76 -12.49
N ASN A 117 -11.52 -9.77 -12.88
CA ASN A 117 -10.43 -9.95 -13.84
C ASN A 117 -9.38 -10.96 -13.35
N VAL A 118 -9.02 -10.93 -12.05
CA VAL A 118 -8.11 -11.93 -11.46
C VAL A 118 -8.74 -13.33 -11.56
N SER A 119 -9.97 -13.49 -11.07
CA SER A 119 -10.63 -14.81 -11.01
C SER A 119 -10.96 -15.42 -12.37
N LYS A 120 -11.16 -14.61 -13.42
CA LYS A 120 -11.47 -15.10 -14.76
C LYS A 120 -10.26 -15.09 -15.69
N ASN A 121 -9.70 -13.90 -15.94
CA ASN A 121 -8.71 -13.72 -17.00
C ASN A 121 -7.31 -14.17 -16.57
N VAL A 122 -6.89 -13.80 -15.35
CA VAL A 122 -5.57 -14.19 -14.84
C VAL A 122 -5.52 -15.70 -14.60
N VAL A 123 -6.54 -16.26 -13.95
CA VAL A 123 -6.65 -17.70 -13.70
C VAL A 123 -6.67 -18.47 -15.03
N HIS A 124 -7.49 -18.06 -16.00
CA HIS A 124 -7.53 -18.70 -17.30
C HIS A 124 -6.17 -18.70 -18.02
N SER A 125 -5.48 -17.57 -18.05
CA SER A 125 -4.14 -17.47 -18.66
C SER A 125 -3.10 -18.33 -17.94
N LEU A 126 -3.18 -18.39 -16.60
CA LEU A 126 -2.29 -19.23 -15.78
C LEU A 126 -2.55 -20.73 -16.03
N GLU A 127 -3.82 -21.13 -16.10
CA GLU A 127 -4.20 -22.51 -16.42
C GLU A 127 -3.70 -22.93 -17.81
N GLN A 128 -3.80 -22.07 -18.81
CA GLN A 128 -3.24 -22.32 -20.14
C GLN A 128 -1.72 -22.52 -20.08
N GLY A 129 -1.01 -21.69 -19.30
CA GLY A 129 0.42 -21.83 -19.07
C GLY A 129 0.78 -23.16 -18.40
N ARG A 130 0.06 -23.52 -17.34
CA ARG A 130 0.24 -24.78 -16.60
C ARG A 130 -0.06 -26.00 -17.48
N GLN A 131 -1.13 -25.97 -18.25
CA GLN A 131 -1.47 -27.04 -19.21
C GLN A 131 -0.38 -27.22 -20.27
N ALA A 132 0.23 -26.15 -20.76
CA ALA A 132 1.34 -26.23 -21.68
C ALA A 132 2.58 -26.91 -21.05
N ILE A 133 2.91 -26.56 -19.79
CA ILE A 133 3.98 -27.20 -19.02
C ILE A 133 3.67 -28.69 -18.82
N ASP A 134 2.46 -29.02 -18.33
CA ASP A 134 2.05 -30.38 -18.02
C ASP A 134 2.01 -31.25 -19.29
N GLY A 135 1.55 -30.69 -20.40
CA GLY A 135 1.61 -31.33 -21.72
C GLY A 135 3.04 -31.62 -22.17
N TYR A 136 3.96 -30.67 -21.97
CA TYR A 136 5.38 -30.85 -22.29
C TYR A 136 6.04 -31.96 -21.45
N ILE A 137 5.84 -31.94 -20.13
CA ILE A 137 6.45 -32.94 -19.25
C ILE A 137 5.88 -34.35 -19.43
N ALA A 138 4.65 -34.46 -19.98
CA ALA A 138 4.03 -35.75 -20.34
C ALA A 138 4.66 -36.39 -21.60
N ILE A 139 5.34 -35.60 -22.46
CA ILE A 139 6.05 -36.12 -23.62
C ILE A 139 7.22 -37.00 -23.17
N PRO A 140 7.41 -38.21 -23.70
CA PRO A 140 8.61 -38.99 -23.43
C PRO A 140 9.87 -38.17 -23.71
N ARG A 141 10.85 -38.24 -22.81
CA ARG A 141 12.02 -37.35 -22.86
C ARG A 141 12.77 -37.38 -24.19
N SER A 142 12.88 -38.58 -24.78
CA SER A 142 13.53 -38.81 -26.09
C SER A 142 12.80 -38.12 -27.26
N LYS A 143 11.56 -37.66 -27.06
CA LYS A 143 10.73 -36.97 -28.07
C LYS A 143 10.52 -35.50 -27.81
N ARG A 144 11.09 -34.97 -26.70
CA ARG A 144 11.02 -33.55 -26.37
C ARG A 144 11.95 -32.74 -27.26
N THR A 145 11.54 -31.52 -27.60
CA THR A 145 12.33 -30.59 -28.39
C THR A 145 12.44 -29.20 -27.69
N SER A 146 13.47 -28.45 -28.05
CA SER A 146 13.68 -27.09 -27.54
C SER A 146 12.51 -26.17 -27.93
N ILE A 147 11.94 -26.34 -29.12
CA ILE A 147 10.78 -25.54 -29.59
C ILE A 147 9.55 -25.79 -28.72
N GLN A 148 9.28 -27.03 -28.30
CA GLN A 148 8.17 -27.36 -27.41
C GLN A 148 8.35 -26.76 -26.04
N LEU A 149 9.60 -26.79 -25.51
CA LEU A 149 9.95 -26.18 -24.25
C LEU A 149 9.75 -24.66 -24.30
N ASP A 150 10.31 -23.98 -25.30
CA ASP A 150 10.16 -22.53 -25.48
C ASP A 150 8.69 -22.12 -25.56
N ARG A 151 7.87 -22.82 -26.37
CA ARG A 151 6.42 -22.54 -26.47
C ARG A 151 5.70 -22.65 -25.13
N SER A 152 6.06 -23.61 -24.30
CA SER A 152 5.45 -23.77 -22.97
C SER A 152 5.82 -22.58 -22.05
N ILE A 153 7.05 -22.11 -22.13
CA ILE A 153 7.51 -20.92 -21.38
C ILE A 153 6.74 -19.66 -21.86
N GLN A 154 6.56 -19.48 -23.17
CA GLN A 154 5.84 -18.31 -23.71
C GLN A 154 4.39 -18.24 -23.20
N LYS A 155 3.72 -19.38 -22.96
CA LYS A 155 2.39 -19.39 -22.33
C LYS A 155 2.40 -18.88 -20.89
N MET A 156 3.45 -19.13 -20.14
CA MET A 156 3.61 -18.58 -18.78
C MET A 156 3.87 -17.07 -18.78
N PHE A 157 4.48 -16.52 -19.83
CA PHE A 157 4.60 -15.06 -19.96
C PHE A 157 3.24 -14.40 -20.11
N ALA A 158 2.32 -14.98 -20.90
CA ALA A 158 0.97 -14.46 -21.06
C ALA A 158 0.18 -14.42 -19.73
N ALA A 159 0.42 -15.38 -18.84
CA ALA A 159 -0.18 -15.38 -17.50
C ALA A 159 0.28 -14.18 -16.66
N TRP A 160 1.57 -13.85 -16.71
CA TRP A 160 2.10 -12.67 -16.06
C TRP A 160 1.56 -11.39 -16.69
N ASP A 161 1.54 -11.29 -18.01
CA ASP A 161 1.04 -10.11 -18.73
C ASP A 161 -0.42 -9.80 -18.32
N SER A 162 -1.25 -10.84 -18.15
CA SER A 162 -2.62 -10.71 -17.65
C SER A 162 -2.69 -10.16 -16.23
N ALA A 163 -1.89 -10.71 -15.30
CA ALA A 163 -1.83 -10.24 -13.91
C ALA A 163 -1.29 -8.81 -13.82
N HIS A 164 -0.26 -8.48 -14.60
CA HIS A 164 0.33 -7.16 -14.66
C HIS A 164 -0.65 -6.10 -15.19
N GLN A 165 -1.53 -6.45 -16.11
CA GLN A 165 -2.59 -5.54 -16.56
C GLN A 165 -3.56 -5.21 -15.43
N VAL A 166 -3.95 -6.18 -14.60
CA VAL A 166 -4.79 -5.93 -13.41
C VAL A 166 -4.04 -5.05 -12.41
N LEU A 167 -2.75 -5.31 -12.17
CA LEU A 167 -1.93 -4.45 -11.28
C LEU A 167 -1.92 -2.99 -11.76
N LYS A 168 -1.76 -2.74 -13.06
CA LYS A 168 -1.83 -1.38 -13.63
C LYS A 168 -3.20 -0.74 -13.41
N ASN A 169 -4.29 -1.49 -13.54
CA ASN A 169 -5.63 -0.99 -13.28
C ASN A 169 -5.80 -0.58 -11.80
N VAL A 170 -5.39 -1.44 -10.86
CA VAL A 170 -5.41 -1.16 -9.42
C VAL A 170 -4.63 0.13 -9.11
N ILE A 171 -3.44 0.29 -9.69
CA ILE A 171 -2.64 1.51 -9.54
C ILE A 171 -3.40 2.72 -10.11
N SER A 172 -3.98 2.61 -11.31
CA SER A 172 -4.67 3.73 -11.96
C SER A 172 -5.88 4.23 -11.16
N HIS A 173 -6.58 3.33 -10.45
CA HIS A 173 -7.69 3.69 -9.56
C HIS A 173 -7.24 4.44 -8.30
N SER A 174 -5.99 4.25 -7.87
CA SER A 174 -5.44 4.79 -6.62
C SER A 174 -4.59 6.05 -6.82
N VAL A 175 -4.03 6.24 -8.03
CA VAL A 175 -3.20 7.42 -8.37
C VAL A 175 -4.05 8.70 -8.30
N GLY A 176 -3.51 9.71 -7.63
CA GLY A 176 -4.16 11.01 -7.47
C GLY A 176 -5.12 11.13 -6.28
N LYS A 177 -5.53 10.03 -5.65
CA LYS A 177 -6.41 10.09 -4.47
C LYS A 177 -5.63 10.40 -3.19
N ASN A 178 -4.38 9.94 -3.08
CA ASN A 178 -3.53 10.20 -1.92
C ASN A 178 -2.08 10.47 -2.34
N THR A 179 -1.63 11.72 -2.19
CA THR A 179 -0.30 12.17 -2.59
C THR A 179 0.84 11.57 -1.75
N VAL A 180 0.56 11.14 -0.51
CA VAL A 180 1.60 10.59 0.40
C VAL A 180 2.13 9.24 -0.07
N ILE A 181 1.26 8.42 -0.68
CA ILE A 181 1.59 7.06 -1.12
C ILE A 181 1.65 6.90 -2.64
N SER A 182 1.29 7.93 -3.41
CA SER A 182 1.29 7.85 -4.89
C SER A 182 2.67 7.54 -5.48
N ASP A 183 3.74 8.04 -4.86
CA ASP A 183 5.11 7.80 -5.32
C ASP A 183 5.53 6.33 -5.19
N TYR A 184 4.99 5.62 -4.17
CA TYR A 184 5.24 4.18 -4.02
C TYR A 184 4.64 3.38 -5.17
N TYR A 185 3.48 3.79 -5.70
CA TYR A 185 2.81 3.07 -6.79
C TYR A 185 3.67 2.96 -8.04
N THR A 186 4.31 4.07 -8.44
CA THR A 186 5.20 4.10 -9.58
C THR A 186 6.43 3.22 -9.36
N LEU A 187 7.07 3.32 -8.20
CA LEU A 187 8.26 2.55 -7.89
C LEU A 187 7.97 1.04 -7.79
N ILE A 188 6.84 0.67 -7.18
CA ILE A 188 6.38 -0.72 -7.09
C ILE A 188 6.14 -1.30 -8.50
N LEU A 189 5.48 -0.53 -9.38
CA LEU A 189 5.23 -0.97 -10.76
C LEU A 189 6.54 -1.22 -11.50
N ILE A 190 7.48 -0.28 -11.44
CA ILE A 190 8.78 -0.42 -12.12
C ILE A 190 9.58 -1.61 -11.58
N LEU A 191 9.53 -1.86 -10.26
CA LEU A 191 10.17 -3.03 -9.66
C LEU A 191 9.48 -4.34 -10.06
N THR A 192 8.16 -4.34 -10.23
CA THR A 192 7.43 -5.50 -10.76
C THR A 192 7.87 -5.79 -12.20
N ASP A 193 8.02 -4.76 -13.02
CA ASP A 193 8.54 -4.90 -14.40
C ASP A 193 9.98 -5.40 -14.39
N LEU A 194 10.87 -4.81 -13.58
CA LEU A 194 12.26 -5.23 -13.46
C LEU A 194 12.38 -6.70 -13.02
N ARG A 195 11.54 -7.12 -12.06
CA ARG A 195 11.48 -8.49 -11.59
C ARG A 195 11.09 -9.46 -12.71
N ASP A 196 10.12 -9.10 -13.55
CA ASP A 196 9.72 -9.96 -14.66
C ASP A 196 10.81 -10.05 -15.74
N GLN A 197 11.42 -8.90 -16.10
CA GLN A 197 12.57 -8.91 -17.01
C GLN A 197 13.70 -9.79 -16.48
N ALA A 198 14.00 -9.73 -15.18
CA ALA A 198 14.97 -10.61 -14.56
C ALA A 198 14.64 -12.10 -14.77
N GLY A 199 13.37 -12.50 -14.61
CA GLY A 199 12.90 -13.86 -14.86
C GLY A 199 12.93 -14.26 -16.35
N ARG A 200 12.60 -13.33 -17.26
CA ARG A 200 12.65 -13.58 -18.72
C ARG A 200 14.08 -13.77 -19.23
N LEU A 201 15.05 -13.16 -18.55
CA LEU A 201 16.46 -13.21 -18.95
C LEU A 201 16.97 -14.65 -19.14
N ALA A 202 16.72 -15.53 -18.16
CA ALA A 202 17.08 -16.95 -18.26
C ALA A 202 16.06 -17.73 -19.12
N SER A 203 14.77 -17.43 -18.98
CA SER A 203 13.72 -18.16 -19.66
C SER A 203 13.81 -18.08 -21.19
N ASN A 204 14.34 -16.97 -21.74
CA ASN A 204 14.52 -16.81 -23.17
C ASN A 204 15.60 -17.73 -23.78
N ILE A 205 16.56 -18.24 -23.00
CA ILE A 205 17.67 -19.05 -23.50
C ILE A 205 17.66 -20.48 -22.97
N ILE A 206 16.84 -20.80 -21.95
CA ILE A 206 16.88 -22.07 -21.25
C ILE A 206 16.62 -23.27 -22.16
N ALA A 207 15.75 -23.12 -23.17
CA ALA A 207 15.46 -24.19 -24.12
C ALA A 207 16.73 -24.60 -24.88
N ALA A 208 17.45 -23.62 -25.43
CA ALA A 208 18.70 -23.87 -26.15
C ALA A 208 19.78 -24.46 -25.22
N VAL A 209 19.92 -23.93 -24.02
CA VAL A 209 20.88 -24.44 -23.01
C VAL A 209 20.53 -25.89 -22.60
N THR A 210 19.26 -26.22 -22.41
CA THR A 210 18.82 -27.57 -22.02
C THR A 210 19.11 -28.62 -23.09
N PHE A 211 18.93 -28.25 -24.37
CA PHE A 211 19.12 -29.15 -25.50
C PHE A 211 20.52 -29.07 -26.12
N GLN A 212 21.42 -28.25 -25.58
CA GLN A 212 22.74 -27.95 -26.14
C GLN A 212 22.67 -27.52 -27.62
N GLU A 213 21.64 -26.78 -27.96
CA GLU A 213 21.40 -26.27 -29.31
C GLU A 213 21.78 -24.77 -29.41
N LYS A 214 22.04 -24.28 -30.61
CA LYS A 214 22.25 -22.88 -30.85
C LYS A 214 21.00 -22.08 -30.48
N ILE A 215 21.15 -20.93 -29.81
CA ILE A 215 20.04 -20.03 -29.49
C ILE A 215 19.42 -19.52 -30.78
N PRO A 216 18.11 -19.71 -31.04
CA PRO A 216 17.44 -19.16 -32.20
C PRO A 216 17.53 -17.62 -32.22
N GLU A 217 17.56 -17.03 -33.42
CA GLU A 217 17.69 -15.56 -33.56
C GLU A 217 16.58 -14.79 -32.83
N GLU A 218 15.36 -15.29 -32.87
CA GLU A 218 14.24 -14.67 -32.15
C GLU A 218 14.46 -14.70 -30.63
N ASN A 219 14.94 -15.80 -30.06
CA ASN A 219 15.27 -15.93 -28.65
C ASN A 219 16.44 -15.04 -28.26
N LEU A 220 17.43 -14.93 -29.13
CA LEU A 220 18.56 -14.02 -28.94
C LEU A 220 18.08 -12.56 -28.90
N ALA A 221 17.24 -12.16 -29.87
CA ALA A 221 16.67 -10.81 -29.90
C ALA A 221 15.86 -10.50 -28.65
N ARG A 222 14.98 -11.43 -28.21
CA ARG A 222 14.21 -11.33 -26.97
C ARG A 222 15.11 -11.19 -25.74
N SER A 223 16.19 -11.97 -25.67
CA SER A 223 17.13 -11.90 -24.54
C SER A 223 17.87 -10.58 -24.50
N LEU A 224 18.33 -10.05 -25.64
CA LEU A 224 18.97 -8.73 -25.70
C LEU A 224 17.99 -7.61 -25.31
N GLN A 225 16.77 -7.64 -25.83
CA GLN A 225 15.72 -6.69 -25.44
C GLN A 225 15.47 -6.70 -23.93
N THR A 226 15.36 -7.89 -23.34
CA THR A 226 15.16 -8.08 -21.89
C THR A 226 16.31 -7.44 -21.09
N GLN A 227 17.56 -7.61 -21.54
CA GLN A 227 18.72 -7.00 -20.88
C GLN A 227 18.65 -5.46 -20.93
N TYR A 228 18.35 -4.87 -22.10
CA TYR A 228 18.19 -3.42 -22.23
C TYR A 228 17.06 -2.89 -21.35
N GLN A 229 15.92 -3.57 -21.32
CA GLN A 229 14.81 -3.19 -20.47
C GLN A 229 15.17 -3.26 -18.99
N ALA A 230 15.92 -4.27 -18.56
CA ALA A 230 16.38 -4.37 -17.17
C ALA A 230 17.27 -3.21 -16.76
N TYR A 231 18.25 -2.81 -17.60
CA TYR A 231 19.10 -1.65 -17.33
C TYR A 231 18.30 -0.34 -17.35
N TYR A 232 17.40 -0.16 -18.32
CA TYR A 232 16.54 1.03 -18.39
C TYR A 232 15.65 1.18 -17.15
N LEU A 233 14.99 0.10 -16.71
CA LEU A 233 14.15 0.10 -15.51
C LEU A 233 14.98 0.39 -14.27
N TRP A 234 16.19 -0.13 -14.18
CA TRP A 234 17.11 0.17 -13.09
C TRP A 234 17.53 1.66 -13.05
N ASP A 235 17.85 2.23 -14.18
CA ASP A 235 18.17 3.67 -14.28
C ASP A 235 16.94 4.52 -13.91
N LEU A 236 15.76 4.09 -14.30
CA LEU A 236 14.50 4.75 -13.93
C LEU A 236 14.28 4.69 -12.42
N ILE A 237 14.49 3.53 -11.77
CA ILE A 237 14.45 3.39 -10.30
C ILE A 237 15.40 4.39 -9.65
N ASN A 238 16.64 4.49 -10.15
CA ASN A 238 17.62 5.43 -9.61
C ASN A 238 17.21 6.90 -9.76
N SER A 239 16.53 7.25 -10.86
CA SER A 239 16.10 8.62 -11.14
C SER A 239 14.94 9.12 -10.28
N ILE A 240 14.06 8.22 -9.84
CA ILE A 240 12.86 8.56 -9.06
C ILE A 240 13.01 8.35 -7.55
N GLN A 241 14.20 7.94 -7.09
CA GLN A 241 14.47 7.79 -5.67
C GLN A 241 14.35 9.11 -4.92
N GLN A 242 13.45 9.17 -3.94
CA GLN A 242 13.33 10.28 -3.02
C GLN A 242 14.07 9.98 -1.71
N ASP A 243 14.57 11.01 -1.03
CA ASP A 243 15.31 10.87 0.23
C ASP A 243 14.52 10.11 1.32
N LYS A 244 13.18 10.20 1.27
CA LYS A 244 12.30 9.49 2.22
C LYS A 244 12.42 7.95 2.16
N TYR A 245 12.90 7.37 1.05
CA TYR A 245 13.10 5.91 0.93
C TYR A 245 14.51 5.48 1.30
N ARG A 246 15.48 6.38 1.35
CA ARG A 246 16.92 6.09 1.50
C ARG A 246 17.28 5.69 2.92
N THR A 247 16.55 4.74 3.50
CA THR A 247 16.92 4.11 4.77
C THR A 247 18.16 3.22 4.58
N PRO A 248 18.94 2.93 5.63
CA PRO A 248 20.07 2.00 5.54
C PRO A 248 19.68 0.63 4.96
N GLN A 249 18.48 0.13 5.29
CA GLN A 249 17.97 -1.13 4.75
C GLN A 249 17.67 -1.03 3.25
N TYR A 250 17.05 0.05 2.80
CA TYR A 250 16.83 0.29 1.38
C TYR A 250 18.14 0.32 0.60
N LEU A 251 19.13 1.09 1.08
CA LEU A 251 20.44 1.21 0.42
C LEU A 251 21.16 -0.11 0.32
N ARG A 252 21.08 -0.96 1.35
CA ARG A 252 21.63 -2.33 1.32
C ARG A 252 20.94 -3.17 0.25
N LEU A 253 19.61 -3.27 0.26
CA LEU A 253 18.85 -4.07 -0.72
C LEU A 253 19.05 -3.56 -2.15
N HIS A 254 19.08 -2.24 -2.35
CA HIS A 254 19.38 -1.62 -3.63
C HIS A 254 20.80 -1.98 -4.11
N GLY A 255 21.80 -1.97 -3.22
CA GLY A 255 23.15 -2.43 -3.52
C GLY A 255 23.22 -3.90 -3.91
N GLU A 256 22.45 -4.76 -3.23
CA GLU A 256 22.33 -6.19 -3.54
C GLU A 256 21.77 -6.43 -4.96
N VAL A 257 20.73 -5.70 -5.37
CA VAL A 257 20.20 -5.77 -6.75
C VAL A 257 21.29 -5.40 -7.76
N LYS A 258 22.02 -4.31 -7.53
CA LYS A 258 23.10 -3.91 -8.42
C LYS A 258 24.14 -5.02 -8.55
N THR A 259 24.64 -5.51 -7.43
CA THR A 259 25.75 -6.48 -7.42
C THR A 259 25.33 -7.86 -7.91
N GLU A 260 24.24 -8.40 -7.40
CA GLU A 260 23.86 -9.80 -7.71
C GLU A 260 23.13 -9.89 -9.04
N PHE A 261 22.19 -9.00 -9.31
CA PHE A 261 21.39 -9.08 -10.53
C PHE A 261 22.11 -8.44 -11.74
N LEU A 262 22.48 -7.15 -11.65
CA LEU A 262 23.02 -6.45 -12.83
C LEU A 262 24.46 -6.83 -13.14
N GLU A 263 25.30 -6.98 -12.11
CA GLU A 263 26.75 -7.23 -12.29
C GLU A 263 27.11 -8.72 -12.35
N LYS A 264 26.22 -9.65 -11.89
CA LYS A 264 26.47 -11.09 -11.96
C LYS A 264 25.49 -11.85 -12.85
N ALA A 265 24.15 -11.69 -12.65
CA ALA A 265 23.16 -12.46 -13.41
C ALA A 265 23.16 -12.13 -14.89
N ILE A 266 23.15 -10.84 -15.25
CA ILE A 266 23.16 -10.43 -16.66
C ILE A 266 24.46 -10.87 -17.36
N PRO A 267 25.68 -10.68 -16.81
CA PRO A 267 26.91 -11.20 -17.40
C PRO A 267 26.93 -12.74 -17.54
N MET A 268 26.35 -13.49 -16.59
CA MET A 268 26.22 -14.94 -16.71
C MET A 268 25.43 -15.32 -17.97
N VAL A 269 24.28 -14.70 -18.21
CA VAL A 269 23.47 -14.94 -19.42
C VAL A 269 24.23 -14.51 -20.68
N LYS A 270 24.97 -13.40 -20.63
CA LYS A 270 25.81 -12.96 -21.75
C LYS A 270 26.89 -14.00 -22.08
N THR A 271 27.47 -14.66 -21.08
CA THR A 271 28.45 -15.75 -21.29
C THR A 271 27.83 -16.88 -22.09
N LEU A 272 26.63 -17.36 -21.69
CA LEU A 272 25.93 -18.43 -22.39
C LEU A 272 25.54 -18.03 -23.83
N ILE A 273 25.12 -16.79 -24.04
CA ILE A 273 24.86 -16.25 -25.39
C ILE A 273 26.13 -16.28 -26.25
N ASN A 274 27.28 -15.87 -25.70
CA ASN A 274 28.56 -15.89 -26.41
C ASN A 274 29.01 -17.31 -26.72
N GLU A 275 28.82 -18.28 -25.80
CA GLU A 275 29.06 -19.70 -26.04
C GLU A 275 28.22 -20.20 -27.24
N SER A 276 26.94 -19.85 -27.26
CA SER A 276 26.04 -20.18 -28.38
C SER A 276 26.52 -19.58 -29.71
N ILE A 277 26.89 -18.30 -29.75
CA ILE A 277 27.37 -17.61 -30.95
C ILE A 277 28.64 -18.26 -31.49
N LYS A 278 29.54 -18.69 -30.58
CA LYS A 278 30.79 -19.35 -30.93
C LYS A 278 30.65 -20.84 -31.21
N ASN A 279 29.41 -21.40 -31.20
CA ASN A 279 29.13 -22.84 -31.26
C ASN A 279 29.95 -23.68 -30.26
N GLN A 280 30.15 -23.12 -29.05
CA GLN A 280 30.81 -23.83 -27.92
C GLN A 280 29.75 -24.55 -27.08
N PRO A 281 30.11 -25.66 -26.40
CA PRO A 281 29.22 -26.25 -25.39
C PRO A 281 28.90 -25.24 -24.30
N TYR A 282 27.64 -25.26 -23.81
CA TYR A 282 27.28 -24.39 -22.70
C TYR A 282 27.99 -24.83 -21.41
N SER A 283 28.46 -23.87 -20.65
CA SER A 283 29.17 -24.06 -19.37
C SER A 283 28.26 -24.57 -18.24
N MET A 284 26.94 -24.61 -18.46
CA MET A 284 25.95 -25.10 -17.47
C MET A 284 24.75 -25.75 -18.14
N THR A 285 23.99 -26.52 -17.34
CA THR A 285 22.72 -27.12 -17.75
C THR A 285 21.56 -26.13 -17.54
N GLY A 286 20.37 -26.44 -18.13
CA GLY A 286 19.16 -25.64 -17.91
C GLY A 286 18.72 -25.60 -16.45
N THR A 287 18.85 -26.70 -15.70
CA THR A 287 18.57 -26.74 -14.25
C THR A 287 19.52 -25.84 -13.49
N GLN A 288 20.83 -25.95 -13.72
CA GLN A 288 21.86 -25.12 -13.09
C GLN A 288 21.65 -23.62 -13.39
N LEU A 289 21.34 -23.29 -14.65
CA LEU A 289 21.01 -21.91 -15.02
C LEU A 289 19.83 -21.39 -14.20
N THR A 290 18.75 -22.16 -14.08
CA THR A 290 17.58 -21.77 -13.30
C THR A 290 17.92 -21.55 -11.85
N GLU A 291 18.64 -22.46 -11.22
CA GLU A 291 19.01 -22.36 -9.81
C GLU A 291 19.90 -21.14 -9.53
N GLN A 292 20.95 -20.95 -10.30
CA GLN A 292 21.86 -19.84 -10.10
C GLN A 292 21.25 -18.46 -10.36
N ILE A 293 20.29 -18.37 -11.28
CA ILE A 293 19.69 -17.11 -11.62
C ILE A 293 18.56 -16.72 -10.65
N VAL A 294 17.83 -17.72 -10.12
CA VAL A 294 16.72 -17.49 -9.17
C VAL A 294 17.21 -16.74 -7.94
N ASP A 295 18.32 -17.17 -7.35
CA ASP A 295 18.89 -16.50 -6.17
C ASP A 295 19.26 -15.04 -6.43
N LYS A 296 19.74 -14.75 -7.63
CA LYS A 296 20.21 -13.40 -8.00
C LYS A 296 19.05 -12.43 -8.24
N PHE A 297 17.98 -12.83 -8.88
CA PHE A 297 16.84 -11.95 -9.06
C PHE A 297 15.90 -11.92 -7.83
N LEU A 298 16.07 -12.81 -6.86
CA LEU A 298 15.40 -12.69 -5.56
C LEU A 298 15.75 -11.38 -4.86
N THR A 299 16.92 -10.80 -5.13
CA THR A 299 17.31 -9.48 -4.63
C THR A 299 16.34 -8.38 -5.07
N VAL A 300 15.82 -8.45 -6.31
CA VAL A 300 14.80 -7.51 -6.82
C VAL A 300 13.49 -7.68 -6.06
N VAL A 301 13.08 -8.93 -5.77
CA VAL A 301 11.89 -9.22 -4.96
C VAL A 301 12.05 -8.65 -3.55
N ASN A 302 13.20 -8.87 -2.90
CA ASN A 302 13.45 -8.36 -1.55
C ASN A 302 13.39 -6.83 -1.48
N LEU A 303 13.89 -6.14 -2.48
CA LEU A 303 13.79 -4.67 -2.57
C LEU A 303 12.34 -4.22 -2.74
N GLN A 304 11.58 -4.91 -3.59
CA GLN A 304 10.16 -4.64 -3.81
C GLN A 304 9.32 -4.89 -2.56
N ASP A 305 9.51 -6.03 -1.90
CA ASP A 305 8.80 -6.39 -0.67
C ASP A 305 9.07 -5.38 0.44
N PHE A 306 10.33 -4.95 0.58
CA PHE A 306 10.68 -3.88 1.52
C PHE A 306 9.87 -2.58 1.24
N LEU A 307 9.77 -2.18 -0.02
CA LEU A 307 9.01 -0.96 -0.39
C LEU A 307 7.51 -1.13 -0.20
N LEU A 308 6.97 -2.32 -0.50
CA LEU A 308 5.58 -2.65 -0.24
C LEU A 308 5.26 -2.57 1.26
N ASP A 309 6.09 -3.19 2.10
CA ASP A 309 5.94 -3.14 3.57
C ASP A 309 6.08 -1.72 4.11
N HIS A 310 7.06 -0.98 3.60
CA HIS A 310 7.26 0.41 4.00
C HIS A 310 6.09 1.31 3.60
N SER A 311 5.49 1.07 2.44
CA SER A 311 4.31 1.81 1.98
C SER A 311 3.09 1.56 2.86
N VAL A 312 2.83 0.30 3.22
CA VAL A 312 1.74 -0.08 4.15
C VAL A 312 1.95 0.56 5.51
N LYS A 313 3.16 0.44 6.08
CA LYS A 313 3.51 1.05 7.36
C LYS A 313 3.32 2.57 7.36
N THR A 314 3.75 3.24 6.29
CA THR A 314 3.54 4.68 6.12
C THR A 314 2.06 5.04 6.10
N ALA A 315 1.24 4.27 5.38
CA ALA A 315 -0.21 4.47 5.33
C ALA A 315 -0.87 4.26 6.71
N GLU A 316 -0.44 3.25 7.47
CA GLU A 316 -0.89 2.99 8.84
C GLU A 316 -0.54 4.15 9.80
N GLU A 317 0.67 4.68 9.71
CA GLU A 317 1.09 5.83 10.51
C GLU A 317 0.27 7.08 10.19
N VAL A 318 0.04 7.36 8.91
CA VAL A 318 -0.79 8.50 8.46
C VAL A 318 -2.23 8.34 8.94
N ARG A 319 -2.82 7.15 8.80
CA ARG A 319 -4.15 6.83 9.32
C ARG A 319 -4.23 7.00 10.84
N SER A 320 -3.25 6.49 11.58
CA SER A 320 -3.19 6.61 13.05
C SER A 320 -3.11 8.07 13.50
N LYS A 321 -2.29 8.89 12.84
CA LYS A 321 -2.21 10.34 13.09
C LYS A 321 -3.55 11.04 12.81
N ALA A 322 -4.20 10.71 11.69
CA ALA A 322 -5.50 11.25 11.33
C ALA A 322 -6.59 10.85 12.33
N TRP A 323 -6.60 9.59 12.79
CA TRP A 323 -7.50 9.12 13.83
C TRP A 323 -7.32 9.86 15.15
N LYS A 324 -6.07 9.99 15.64
CA LYS A 324 -5.75 10.74 16.84
C LYS A 324 -6.20 12.20 16.75
N LYS A 325 -5.97 12.84 15.59
CA LYS A 325 -6.43 14.21 15.34
C LYS A 325 -7.95 14.31 15.38
N PHE A 326 -8.68 13.36 14.76
CA PHE A 326 -10.13 13.32 14.77
C PHE A 326 -10.67 13.18 16.20
N ILE A 327 -10.17 12.22 17.00
CA ILE A 327 -10.60 12.03 18.39
C ILE A 327 -10.31 13.26 19.24
N LEU A 328 -9.12 13.87 19.10
CA LEU A 328 -8.79 15.10 19.80
C LEU A 328 -9.76 16.24 19.45
N THR A 329 -10.00 16.48 18.16
CA THR A 329 -10.92 17.52 17.68
C THR A 329 -12.34 17.28 18.18
N LEU A 330 -12.81 16.04 18.13
CA LEU A 330 -14.13 15.66 18.63
C LEU A 330 -14.24 15.90 20.14
N SER A 331 -13.24 15.47 20.91
CA SER A 331 -13.22 15.63 22.37
C SER A 331 -13.22 17.10 22.77
N VAL A 332 -12.37 17.93 22.13
CA VAL A 332 -12.34 19.38 22.37
C VAL A 332 -13.67 20.03 22.03
N SER A 333 -14.29 19.64 20.90
CA SER A 333 -15.59 20.16 20.49
C SER A 333 -16.69 19.80 21.50
N VAL A 334 -16.75 18.55 21.93
CA VAL A 334 -17.74 18.10 22.93
C VAL A 334 -17.56 18.82 24.26
N ILE A 335 -16.31 18.91 24.77
CA ILE A 335 -16.01 19.61 26.04
C ILE A 335 -16.38 21.09 25.93
N SER A 336 -16.04 21.76 24.84
CA SER A 336 -16.36 23.19 24.62
C SER A 336 -17.85 23.44 24.64
N VAL A 337 -18.63 22.64 23.93
CA VAL A 337 -20.09 22.75 23.90
C VAL A 337 -20.70 22.45 25.26
N PHE A 338 -20.24 21.40 25.92
CA PHE A 338 -20.71 21.03 27.25
C PHE A 338 -20.43 22.13 28.28
N THR A 339 -19.21 22.69 28.28
CA THR A 339 -18.82 23.80 29.15
C THR A 339 -19.68 25.05 28.89
N ALA A 340 -19.96 25.37 27.64
CA ALA A 340 -20.80 26.52 27.27
C ALA A 340 -22.26 26.33 27.76
N ILE A 341 -22.83 25.13 27.57
CA ILE A 341 -24.17 24.80 28.07
C ILE A 341 -24.21 24.84 29.59
N PHE A 342 -23.23 24.22 30.25
CA PHE A 342 -23.13 24.22 31.72
C PHE A 342 -23.06 25.64 32.28
N THR A 343 -22.22 26.51 31.70
CA THR A 343 -22.11 27.91 32.10
C THR A 343 -23.42 28.64 31.93
N MET A 344 -24.15 28.40 30.82
CA MET A 344 -25.45 28.99 30.58
C MET A 344 -26.49 28.54 31.63
N VAL A 345 -26.56 27.25 31.95
CA VAL A 345 -27.48 26.68 32.95
C VAL A 345 -27.12 27.21 34.35
N TYR A 346 -25.83 27.24 34.70
CA TYR A 346 -25.36 27.75 35.98
C TYR A 346 -25.67 29.25 36.16
N ALA A 347 -25.44 30.06 35.12
CA ALA A 347 -25.80 31.47 35.14
C ALA A 347 -27.30 31.64 35.33
N ARG A 348 -28.13 30.85 34.66
CA ARG A 348 -29.59 30.86 34.83
C ARG A 348 -30.01 30.61 36.30
N TYR A 349 -29.43 29.58 36.92
CA TYR A 349 -29.80 29.19 38.30
C TYR A 349 -29.29 30.17 39.36
N LYS A 350 -28.06 30.65 39.26
CA LYS A 350 -27.43 31.47 40.30
C LYS A 350 -27.65 32.96 40.15
N VAL A 351 -27.73 33.46 38.89
CA VAL A 351 -27.81 34.92 38.61
C VAL A 351 -29.26 35.33 38.34
N PHE A 352 -30.06 34.46 37.79
CA PHE A 352 -31.42 34.87 37.33
C PHE A 352 -32.55 34.34 38.21
N THR A 353 -32.33 33.37 39.10
CA THR A 353 -33.29 33.04 40.16
C THR A 353 -32.90 33.74 41.44
N PRO A 354 -33.57 34.81 41.84
CA PRO A 354 -33.27 35.43 43.14
C PRO A 354 -33.56 34.41 44.25
N ASN A 355 -32.57 34.23 45.13
CA ASN A 355 -32.75 33.36 46.33
C ASN A 355 -33.88 33.95 47.15
N PRO A 356 -34.95 33.21 47.46
CA PRO A 356 -36.06 33.73 48.27
C PRO A 356 -35.64 34.30 49.65
N GLY A 357 -34.44 33.94 50.15
CA GLY A 357 -33.88 34.46 51.38
C GLY A 357 -33.44 35.93 51.34
N THR A 358 -33.03 36.43 50.16
CA THR A 358 -32.59 37.83 50.01
C THR A 358 -33.76 38.81 49.84
N GLN A 359 -34.96 38.33 49.55
CA GLN A 359 -36.16 39.19 49.51
C GLN A 359 -36.70 39.48 50.92
N SER A 360 -36.43 38.63 51.91
CA SER A 360 -36.82 38.85 53.34
C SER A 360 -35.97 39.97 53.96
N ASP A 361 -34.68 39.97 53.66
CA ASP A 361 -33.73 40.95 54.25
C ASP A 361 -33.95 42.37 53.66
N PHE A 362 -34.34 42.50 52.41
CA PHE A 362 -34.70 43.78 51.80
C PHE A 362 -36.04 44.35 52.27
N LYS A 363 -36.98 43.48 52.70
CA LYS A 363 -38.22 43.95 53.30
C LYS A 363 -38.05 44.34 54.77
N ALA A 364 -37.14 43.66 55.52
CA ALA A 364 -36.81 44.00 56.87
C ALA A 364 -36.06 45.34 57.00
N CYS A 365 -35.21 45.68 56.05
CA CYS A 365 -34.45 46.93 56.07
C CYS A 365 -35.28 48.17 55.68
N ARG A 366 -36.51 48.03 55.25
CA ARG A 366 -37.41 49.14 54.89
C ARG A 366 -38.26 49.67 56.07
N SER A 367 -38.23 48.98 57.19
CA SER A 367 -39.00 49.34 58.40
C SER A 367 -38.17 49.91 59.55
N SER A 368 -36.82 49.90 59.43
CA SER A 368 -35.93 50.49 60.46
C SER A 368 -34.89 51.37 59.77
N ARG A 369 -34.78 52.65 60.23
CA ARG A 369 -33.73 53.60 59.81
C ARG A 369 -32.36 53.02 60.16
N CYS A 370 -31.66 52.39 59.22
CA CYS A 370 -30.28 51.93 59.38
C CYS A 370 -29.34 52.95 58.70
N SER A 371 -28.51 53.56 59.51
CA SER A 371 -27.33 54.34 59.13
C SER A 371 -26.28 53.38 58.56
N TYR A 372 -25.81 53.63 57.38
CA TYR A 372 -24.76 52.82 56.77
C TYR A 372 -23.37 53.34 57.10
N PRO A 373 -22.38 52.46 57.48
CA PRO A 373 -20.95 52.80 57.35
C PRO A 373 -20.50 52.56 55.91
N VAL A 374 -19.88 53.58 55.31
CA VAL A 374 -19.23 53.52 54.03
C VAL A 374 -17.99 52.62 54.11
N LEU A 375 -18.05 51.38 53.60
CA LEU A 375 -16.88 50.57 53.36
C LEU A 375 -16.30 50.92 51.99
N ARG A 376 -15.14 51.61 52.02
CA ARG A 376 -14.23 51.78 50.87
C ARG A 376 -13.56 50.43 50.58
N TYR A 377 -13.86 49.82 49.47
CA TYR A 377 -13.00 48.75 48.95
C TYR A 377 -11.89 49.33 48.09
N SER A 378 -10.67 49.14 48.52
CA SER A 378 -9.46 49.43 47.78
C SER A 378 -9.30 48.44 46.64
N LEU A 379 -9.23 48.94 45.43
CA LEU A 379 -8.77 48.24 44.24
C LEU A 379 -7.22 48.15 44.34
N SER A 380 -6.70 46.97 44.69
CA SER A 380 -5.32 46.64 44.38
C SER A 380 -5.21 45.15 44.10
N THR A 381 -4.47 44.87 43.05
CA THR A 381 -3.90 43.58 42.63
C THR A 381 -4.81 42.60 41.86
N LEU A 382 -4.64 42.65 40.54
CA LEU A 382 -4.43 41.48 39.72
C LEU A 382 -3.72 41.89 38.41
N ALA A 383 -2.38 41.93 38.53
CA ALA A 383 -1.48 41.70 37.41
C ALA A 383 -0.88 40.30 37.65
N ILE A 384 -1.16 39.37 36.78
CA ILE A 384 -0.25 38.39 36.16
C ILE A 384 -1.07 37.67 35.09
#